data_6b729245134097d7ab7cc713b1378c0d
#
_entry.id   6b729245134097d7ab7cc713b1378c0d
#
_cell.length_a   1.000
_cell.length_b   1.000
_cell.length_c   1.000
_cell.angle_alpha   90.00
_cell.angle_beta   90.00
_cell.angle_gamma   90.00
#
_symmetry.space_group_name_H-M   'P 1'
#
loop_
_entity.id
_entity.type
_entity.pdbx_description
1 polymer ?
#
loop_
_entity_poly.entity_id
_entity_poly.type
_entity_poly.pdbx_seq_one_letter_code
_entity_poly.pdbx_strand_id
1 'polypeptide(L)'
;MSELPDPSTMPDPNELPEPSEMIRLDGRVIVVTGAGGGIGGGIARRLVAAGATVVAHTRSSPVEHLLGADGEPVTSVTADLTDPDAAERVVQAALDCGRIDGLANNAGIQPVVHFIDMSHTEWAEMIDTNLTAVHRLTAAVATAMRAQGTGGSVVHVASIEGRHPTDFHGHYATAKAGLLMHARAAAGAYGSHGIRVNSVSPGLIDRPGLADDWPEGTDRWHAAAPLGRLGTPEDVGDACVFLCSDLARWITGADLVVDGGVLTRPTW
;
A
#
# COMPACT_ATOMS: atom_id res chain seq x y z
N MET A 1 -1.13 -31.65 4.93
CA MET A 1 -2.28 -31.02 5.61
C MET A 1 -1.74 -30.60 6.97
N SER A 2 -1.53 -29.31 7.22
CA SER A 2 -1.22 -28.83 8.57
C SER A 2 -2.42 -29.06 9.44
N GLU A 3 -2.26 -29.65 10.60
CA GLU A 3 -3.33 -29.77 11.61
C GLU A 3 -3.86 -28.36 11.92
N LEU A 4 -5.18 -28.25 11.98
CA LEU A 4 -5.83 -27.01 12.43
C LEU A 4 -5.41 -26.78 13.90
N PRO A 5 -5.16 -25.51 14.30
CA PRO A 5 -4.87 -25.22 15.70
C PRO A 5 -6.04 -25.69 16.60
N ASP A 6 -5.67 -26.24 17.75
CA ASP A 6 -6.63 -26.70 18.74
C ASP A 6 -7.57 -25.54 19.16
N PRO A 7 -8.91 -25.68 19.06
CA PRO A 7 -9.84 -24.67 19.51
C PRO A 7 -9.68 -24.25 20.99
N SER A 8 -9.07 -25.10 21.82
CA SER A 8 -8.78 -24.78 23.22
C SER A 8 -7.67 -23.76 23.41
N THR A 9 -6.95 -23.40 22.35
CA THR A 9 -5.89 -22.37 22.36
C THR A 9 -6.39 -20.97 22.00
N MET A 10 -7.70 -20.79 21.86
CA MET A 10 -8.28 -19.44 21.66
C MET A 10 -8.06 -18.59 22.92
N PRO A 11 -7.57 -17.34 22.77
CA PRO A 11 -7.38 -16.47 23.92
C PRO A 11 -8.70 -16.22 24.66
N ASP A 12 -8.63 -16.13 25.98
CA ASP A 12 -9.81 -15.74 26.79
C ASP A 12 -10.34 -14.40 26.25
N PRO A 13 -11.66 -14.30 25.93
CA PRO A 13 -12.26 -13.04 25.50
C PRO A 13 -12.06 -11.88 26.48
N ASN A 14 -11.84 -12.18 27.76
CA ASN A 14 -11.58 -11.17 28.80
C ASN A 14 -10.10 -10.72 28.87
N GLU A 15 -9.20 -11.39 28.15
CA GLU A 15 -7.77 -11.09 28.09
C GLU A 15 -7.35 -10.43 26.77
N LEU A 16 -8.33 -10.06 25.92
CA LEU A 16 -8.02 -9.39 24.66
C LEU A 16 -7.49 -7.96 24.92
N PRO A 17 -6.41 -7.55 24.24
CA PRO A 17 -5.92 -6.17 24.35
C PRO A 17 -6.99 -5.15 23.91
N GLU A 18 -6.94 -3.96 24.50
CA GLU A 18 -7.82 -2.86 24.09
C GLU A 18 -7.60 -2.50 22.62
N PRO A 19 -8.64 -2.15 21.85
CA PRO A 19 -8.50 -1.77 20.46
C PRO A 19 -7.49 -0.64 20.21
N SER A 20 -7.35 0.27 21.16
CA SER A 20 -6.38 1.37 21.11
C SER A 20 -4.91 0.90 21.17
N GLU A 21 -4.67 -0.24 21.81
CA GLU A 21 -3.35 -0.89 21.86
C GLU A 21 -3.11 -1.69 20.57
N MET A 22 -4.14 -2.34 20.08
CA MET A 22 -4.06 -3.20 18.88
C MET A 22 -3.79 -2.43 17.59
N ILE A 23 -4.12 -1.13 17.51
CA ILE A 23 -3.83 -0.29 16.35
C ILE A 23 -2.40 0.24 16.36
N ARG A 24 -1.70 0.17 17.50
CA ARG A 24 -0.31 0.62 17.63
C ARG A 24 0.64 -0.27 16.83
N LEU A 25 1.69 0.38 16.30
CA LEU A 25 2.72 -0.27 15.48
C LEU A 25 4.12 -0.16 16.12
N ASP A 26 4.16 0.07 17.45
CA ASP A 26 5.41 0.21 18.17
C ASP A 26 6.32 -1.00 17.99
N GLY A 27 7.59 -0.74 17.67
CA GLY A 27 8.60 -1.79 17.41
C GLY A 27 8.45 -2.53 16.07
N ARG A 28 7.51 -2.11 15.20
CA ARG A 28 7.38 -2.67 13.83
C ARG A 28 8.17 -1.82 12.84
N VAL A 29 8.89 -2.48 11.96
CA VAL A 29 9.59 -1.87 10.83
C VAL A 29 8.77 -2.06 9.57
N ILE A 30 8.37 -0.96 8.93
CA ILE A 30 7.47 -0.96 7.76
C ILE A 30 8.10 -0.20 6.61
N VAL A 31 8.24 -0.84 5.47
CA VAL A 31 8.69 -0.23 4.22
C VAL A 31 7.50 0.46 3.55
N VAL A 32 7.71 1.70 3.08
CA VAL A 32 6.76 2.43 2.24
C VAL A 32 7.42 2.79 0.92
N THR A 33 6.91 2.28 -0.18
CA THR A 33 7.44 2.63 -1.51
C THR A 33 6.79 3.89 -2.07
N GLY A 34 7.59 4.73 -2.74
CA GLY A 34 7.11 6.03 -3.24
C GLY A 34 6.77 7.01 -2.11
N ALA A 35 7.51 6.97 -1.00
CA ALA A 35 7.26 7.78 0.19
C ALA A 35 7.60 9.28 0.03
N GLY A 36 8.16 9.70 -1.10
CA GLY A 36 8.62 11.08 -1.32
C GLY A 36 7.53 12.15 -1.40
N GLY A 37 6.26 11.78 -1.39
CA GLY A 37 5.14 12.72 -1.45
C GLY A 37 3.82 12.05 -1.77
N GLY A 38 2.76 12.85 -1.95
CA GLY A 38 1.42 12.36 -2.27
C GLY A 38 0.96 11.27 -1.29
N ILE A 39 0.32 10.24 -1.82
CA ILE A 39 -0.24 9.12 -1.03
C ILE A 39 0.85 8.44 -0.19
N GLY A 40 2.03 8.14 -0.78
CA GLY A 40 3.10 7.47 -0.06
C GLY A 40 3.65 8.26 1.13
N GLY A 41 3.76 9.58 0.99
CA GLY A 41 4.11 10.48 2.10
C GLY A 41 3.05 10.49 3.21
N GLY A 42 1.76 10.48 2.84
CA GLY A 42 0.66 10.36 3.81
C GLY A 42 0.69 9.02 4.56
N ILE A 43 0.88 7.92 3.83
CA ILE A 43 1.03 6.59 4.44
C ILE A 43 2.19 6.58 5.44
N ALA A 44 3.36 7.09 5.04
CA ALA A 44 4.53 7.10 5.90
C ALA A 44 4.30 7.92 7.18
N ARG A 45 3.74 9.14 7.05
CA ARG A 45 3.39 9.97 8.23
C ARG A 45 2.43 9.25 9.18
N ARG A 46 1.40 8.59 8.66
CA ARG A 46 0.41 7.90 9.49
C ARG A 46 1.00 6.67 10.19
N LEU A 47 1.88 5.92 9.52
CA LEU A 47 2.59 4.77 10.11
C LEU A 47 3.54 5.24 11.24
N VAL A 48 4.31 6.33 11.02
CA VAL A 48 5.14 6.93 12.08
C VAL A 48 4.28 7.37 13.26
N ALA A 49 3.16 8.07 13.01
CA ALA A 49 2.25 8.50 14.07
C ALA A 49 1.64 7.32 14.86
N ALA A 50 1.50 6.14 14.25
CA ALA A 50 1.07 4.91 14.90
C ALA A 50 2.21 4.20 15.68
N GLY A 51 3.45 4.69 15.62
CA GLY A 51 4.61 4.17 16.35
C GLY A 51 5.56 3.29 15.53
N ALA A 52 5.33 3.14 14.22
CA ALA A 52 6.22 2.33 13.38
C ALA A 52 7.56 3.03 13.09
N THR A 53 8.62 2.25 13.00
CA THR A 53 9.85 2.64 12.30
C THR A 53 9.60 2.50 10.80
N VAL A 54 9.65 3.62 10.07
CA VAL A 54 9.40 3.62 8.62
C VAL A 54 10.71 3.61 7.84
N VAL A 55 10.79 2.72 6.86
CA VAL A 55 11.83 2.75 5.82
C VAL A 55 11.20 3.31 4.55
N ALA A 56 11.60 4.53 4.20
CA ALA A 56 11.03 5.29 3.09
C ALA A 56 11.79 4.98 1.79
N HIS A 57 11.13 4.32 0.84
CA HIS A 57 11.72 4.15 -0.50
C HIS A 57 11.27 5.27 -1.43
N THR A 58 12.22 5.78 -2.23
CA THR A 58 11.98 6.72 -3.34
C THR A 58 12.74 6.30 -4.59
N ARG A 59 12.34 6.84 -5.75
CA ARG A 59 13.01 6.53 -7.02
C ARG A 59 14.32 7.33 -7.22
N SER A 60 14.33 8.60 -6.84
CA SER A 60 15.40 9.52 -7.29
C SER A 60 16.08 10.37 -6.21
N SER A 61 15.42 10.60 -5.08
CA SER A 61 15.98 11.49 -4.04
C SER A 61 15.59 11.01 -2.64
N PRO A 62 16.47 11.13 -1.64
CA PRO A 62 16.13 10.85 -0.24
C PRO A 62 14.97 11.69 0.26
N VAL A 63 14.29 11.21 1.31
CA VAL A 63 13.13 11.88 1.94
C VAL A 63 13.59 12.53 3.24
N GLU A 64 14.11 13.74 3.16
CA GLU A 64 14.65 14.46 4.33
C GLU A 64 13.57 15.11 5.20
N HIS A 65 12.39 15.38 4.62
CA HIS A 65 11.28 16.05 5.31
C HIS A 65 10.36 15.09 6.09
N LEU A 66 10.55 13.80 5.97
CA LEU A 66 9.79 12.80 6.71
C LEU A 66 10.56 12.43 7.99
N LEU A 67 10.02 12.83 9.12
CA LEU A 67 10.63 12.60 10.42
C LEU A 67 10.01 11.37 11.10
N GLY A 68 10.85 10.61 11.80
CA GLY A 68 10.45 9.54 12.69
C GLY A 68 9.84 10.06 14.00
N ALA A 69 9.46 9.16 14.87
CA ALA A 69 8.88 9.51 16.18
C ALA A 69 9.88 10.22 17.11
N ASP A 70 11.18 10.05 16.86
CA ASP A 70 12.30 10.70 17.56
C ASP A 70 12.63 12.09 17.02
N GLY A 71 11.95 12.53 15.95
CA GLY A 71 12.20 13.80 15.28
C GLY A 71 13.37 13.79 14.27
N GLU A 72 14.06 12.64 14.10
CA GLU A 72 15.12 12.46 13.11
C GLU A 72 14.55 12.01 11.77
N PRO A 73 15.24 12.27 10.65
CA PRO A 73 14.82 11.76 9.36
C PRO A 73 14.68 10.23 9.36
N VAL A 74 13.60 9.72 8.78
CA VAL A 74 13.42 8.27 8.65
C VAL A 74 14.50 7.66 7.75
N THR A 75 14.83 6.39 7.97
CA THR A 75 15.71 5.64 7.06
C THR A 75 15.15 5.70 5.65
N SER A 76 15.97 6.09 4.69
CA SER A 76 15.56 6.19 3.29
C SER A 76 16.44 5.33 2.37
N VAL A 77 15.81 4.74 1.34
CA VAL A 77 16.48 4.00 0.28
C VAL A 77 16.02 4.52 -1.08
N THR A 78 17.00 4.79 -1.95
CA THR A 78 16.74 5.29 -3.31
C THR A 78 17.04 4.19 -4.31
N ALA A 79 16.02 3.77 -5.09
CA ALA A 79 16.14 2.75 -6.13
C ALA A 79 15.05 2.92 -7.18
N ASP A 80 15.29 2.56 -8.43
CA ASP A 80 14.22 2.28 -9.37
C ASP A 80 13.75 0.83 -9.14
N LEU A 81 12.47 0.65 -8.77
CA LEU A 81 11.92 -0.69 -8.45
C LEU A 81 11.86 -1.63 -9.67
N THR A 82 12.07 -1.11 -10.87
CA THR A 82 12.19 -1.93 -12.08
C THR A 82 13.58 -2.55 -12.23
N ASP A 83 14.59 -2.03 -11.51
CA ASP A 83 15.94 -2.59 -11.51
C ASP A 83 15.97 -3.96 -10.83
N PRO A 84 16.80 -4.90 -11.33
CA PRO A 84 16.84 -6.27 -10.82
C PRO A 84 17.23 -6.40 -9.34
N ASP A 85 18.10 -5.51 -8.82
CA ASP A 85 18.62 -5.51 -7.44
C ASP A 85 17.83 -4.62 -6.47
N ALA A 86 16.85 -3.85 -6.98
CA ALA A 86 16.12 -2.88 -6.17
C ALA A 86 15.40 -3.51 -4.98
N ALA A 87 14.76 -4.67 -5.18
CA ALA A 87 14.05 -5.36 -4.12
C ALA A 87 14.98 -5.79 -2.98
N GLU A 88 16.17 -6.29 -3.30
CA GLU A 88 17.19 -6.71 -2.31
C GLU A 88 17.70 -5.49 -1.51
N ARG A 89 17.97 -4.36 -2.19
CA ARG A 89 18.39 -3.12 -1.53
C ARG A 89 17.34 -2.58 -0.56
N VAL A 90 16.07 -2.62 -0.95
CA VAL A 90 14.97 -2.19 -0.08
C VAL A 90 14.82 -3.12 1.13
N VAL A 91 14.90 -4.44 0.93
CA VAL A 91 14.84 -5.41 2.04
C VAL A 91 16.03 -5.22 2.99
N GLN A 92 17.25 -5.02 2.45
CA GLN A 92 18.43 -4.82 3.29
C GLN A 92 18.30 -3.57 4.16
N ALA A 93 17.82 -2.44 3.60
CA ALA A 93 17.59 -1.21 4.37
C ALA A 93 16.61 -1.41 5.54
N ALA A 94 15.60 -2.28 5.37
CA ALA A 94 14.67 -2.62 6.46
C ALA A 94 15.34 -3.54 7.50
N LEU A 95 16.12 -4.52 7.07
CA LEU A 95 16.85 -5.41 7.97
C LEU A 95 17.93 -4.68 8.77
N ASP A 96 18.52 -3.62 8.22
CA ASP A 96 19.47 -2.74 8.94
C ASP A 96 18.77 -1.98 10.09
N CYS A 97 17.44 -1.81 10.04
CA CYS A 97 16.61 -1.35 11.16
C CYS A 97 16.21 -2.49 12.13
N GLY A 98 16.75 -3.69 11.95
CA GLY A 98 16.61 -4.85 12.81
C GLY A 98 15.66 -5.93 12.32
N ARG A 99 14.60 -5.58 11.61
CA ARG A 99 13.57 -6.53 11.12
C ARG A 99 12.73 -5.93 10.00
N ILE A 100 11.81 -6.72 9.43
CA ILE A 100 10.78 -6.24 8.51
C ILE A 100 9.43 -6.84 8.90
N ASP A 101 8.47 -5.99 9.24
CA ASP A 101 7.13 -6.37 9.70
C ASP A 101 6.02 -5.97 8.74
N GLY A 102 6.31 -5.00 7.86
CA GLY A 102 5.33 -4.52 6.92
C GLY A 102 5.90 -3.97 5.63
N LEU A 103 5.05 -3.96 4.60
CA LEU A 103 5.33 -3.35 3.30
C LEU A 103 4.07 -2.66 2.78
N ALA A 104 4.15 -1.37 2.51
CA ALA A 104 3.16 -0.62 1.74
C ALA A 104 3.69 -0.38 0.31
N ASN A 105 3.22 -1.18 -0.63
CA ASN A 105 3.51 -1.03 -2.05
C ASN A 105 2.66 0.10 -2.62
N ASN A 106 3.20 1.32 -2.63
CA ASN A 106 2.51 2.51 -3.14
C ASN A 106 3.15 3.08 -4.42
N ALA A 107 4.46 2.90 -4.62
CA ALA A 107 5.14 3.41 -5.82
C ALA A 107 4.43 2.97 -7.10
N GLY A 108 4.28 3.90 -8.03
CA GLY A 108 3.64 3.64 -9.32
C GLY A 108 3.64 4.87 -10.22
N ILE A 109 3.25 4.67 -11.45
CA ILE A 109 3.06 5.70 -12.48
C ILE A 109 1.62 5.68 -12.99
N GLN A 110 1.15 6.82 -13.52
CA GLN A 110 -0.21 6.95 -14.09
C GLN A 110 -0.21 7.93 -15.28
N PRO A 111 0.56 7.67 -16.35
CA PRO A 111 0.48 8.46 -17.56
C PRO A 111 -0.91 8.29 -18.23
N VAL A 112 -1.32 9.33 -18.92
CA VAL A 112 -2.57 9.39 -19.68
C VAL A 112 -2.29 8.96 -21.11
N VAL A 113 -2.89 7.85 -21.58
CA VAL A 113 -2.71 7.30 -22.92
C VAL A 113 -4.03 6.77 -23.45
N HIS A 114 -4.40 7.13 -24.69
CA HIS A 114 -5.55 6.55 -25.37
C HIS A 114 -5.34 5.04 -25.59
N PHE A 115 -6.32 4.22 -25.22
CA PHE A 115 -6.17 2.77 -25.29
C PHE A 115 -5.92 2.26 -26.71
N ILE A 116 -6.54 2.88 -27.72
CA ILE A 116 -6.37 2.49 -29.13
C ILE A 116 -5.04 2.92 -29.73
N ASP A 117 -4.38 3.93 -29.15
CA ASP A 117 -3.10 4.46 -29.64
C ASP A 117 -1.90 3.99 -28.79
N MET A 118 -2.17 3.19 -27.76
CA MET A 118 -1.18 2.73 -26.79
C MET A 118 -0.13 1.84 -27.45
N SER A 119 1.12 2.21 -27.33
CA SER A 119 2.25 1.41 -27.80
C SER A 119 2.55 0.25 -26.85
N HIS A 120 3.22 -0.79 -27.37
CA HIS A 120 3.72 -1.89 -26.54
C HIS A 120 4.69 -1.43 -25.44
N THR A 121 5.46 -0.37 -25.70
CA THR A 121 6.40 0.20 -24.72
C THR A 121 5.65 0.83 -23.54
N GLU A 122 4.66 1.67 -23.79
CA GLU A 122 3.83 2.30 -22.76
C GLU A 122 3.09 1.26 -21.92
N TRP A 123 2.56 0.22 -22.58
CA TRP A 123 1.96 -0.91 -21.87
C TRP A 123 2.97 -1.63 -20.96
N ALA A 124 4.14 -1.98 -21.51
CA ALA A 124 5.16 -2.72 -20.78
C ALA A 124 5.68 -1.92 -19.57
N GLU A 125 5.98 -0.62 -19.74
CA GLU A 125 6.42 0.27 -18.66
C GLU A 125 5.39 0.33 -17.52
N MET A 126 4.10 0.44 -17.86
CA MET A 126 3.02 0.44 -16.87
C MET A 126 2.96 -0.87 -16.09
N ILE A 127 3.01 -2.01 -16.77
CA ILE A 127 2.94 -3.33 -16.13
C ILE A 127 4.22 -3.59 -15.31
N ASP A 128 5.38 -3.25 -15.84
CA ASP A 128 6.65 -3.43 -15.12
C ASP A 128 6.68 -2.62 -13.83
N THR A 129 6.30 -1.35 -13.89
CA THR A 129 6.36 -0.46 -12.72
C THR A 129 5.24 -0.79 -11.71
N ASN A 130 3.98 -0.90 -12.18
CA ASN A 130 2.83 -0.95 -11.27
C ASN A 130 2.43 -2.37 -10.85
N LEU A 131 2.96 -3.41 -11.47
CA LEU A 131 2.61 -4.79 -11.15
C LEU A 131 3.84 -5.69 -10.97
N THR A 132 4.75 -5.76 -11.94
CA THR A 132 5.91 -6.67 -11.88
C THR A 132 6.86 -6.28 -10.75
N ALA A 133 7.19 -5.00 -10.61
CA ALA A 133 8.05 -4.50 -9.52
C ALA A 133 7.42 -4.74 -8.15
N VAL A 134 6.10 -4.56 -8.01
CA VAL A 134 5.35 -4.87 -6.79
C VAL A 134 5.43 -6.35 -6.44
N HIS A 135 5.30 -7.23 -7.44
CA HIS A 135 5.46 -8.68 -7.24
C HIS A 135 6.87 -9.02 -6.75
N ARG A 136 7.92 -8.50 -7.42
CA ARG A 136 9.32 -8.76 -7.04
C ARG A 136 9.62 -8.34 -5.60
N LEU A 137 9.22 -7.13 -5.23
CA LEU A 137 9.44 -6.62 -3.89
C LEU A 137 8.63 -7.40 -2.84
N THR A 138 7.37 -7.72 -3.13
CA THR A 138 6.53 -8.55 -2.25
C THR A 138 7.17 -9.92 -2.00
N ALA A 139 7.69 -10.57 -3.03
CA ALA A 139 8.34 -11.86 -2.90
C ALA A 139 9.63 -11.79 -2.05
N ALA A 140 10.45 -10.75 -2.25
CA ALA A 140 11.67 -10.54 -1.47
C ALA A 140 11.36 -10.28 0.02
N VAL A 141 10.40 -9.37 0.30
CA VAL A 141 9.94 -9.06 1.66
C VAL A 141 9.32 -10.28 2.34
N ALA A 142 8.44 -11.02 1.64
CA ALA A 142 7.84 -12.23 2.18
C ALA A 142 8.91 -13.30 2.49
N THR A 143 9.97 -13.39 1.69
CA THR A 143 11.10 -14.29 1.96
C THR A 143 11.82 -13.90 3.25
N ALA A 144 12.10 -12.61 3.47
CA ALA A 144 12.69 -12.12 4.70
C ALA A 144 11.77 -12.36 5.92
N MET A 145 10.49 -12.04 5.83
CA MET A 145 9.49 -12.28 6.89
C MET A 145 9.39 -13.77 7.26
N ARG A 146 9.43 -14.67 6.26
CA ARG A 146 9.44 -16.12 6.50
C ARG A 146 10.70 -16.58 7.23
N ALA A 147 11.86 -16.04 6.87
CA ALA A 147 13.10 -16.35 7.55
C ALA A 147 13.11 -15.87 9.02
N GLN A 148 12.45 -14.74 9.31
CA GLN A 148 12.26 -14.24 10.68
C GLN A 148 11.28 -15.10 11.50
N GLY A 149 10.30 -15.74 10.85
CA GLY A 149 9.29 -16.56 11.51
C GLY A 149 8.23 -15.78 12.32
N THR A 150 8.14 -14.45 12.14
CA THR A 150 7.25 -13.58 12.94
C THR A 150 5.97 -13.17 12.20
N GLY A 151 5.79 -13.61 10.95
CA GLY A 151 4.71 -13.14 10.11
C GLY A 151 4.94 -11.70 9.63
N GLY A 152 3.86 -11.02 9.22
CA GLY A 152 3.92 -9.63 8.76
C GLY A 152 2.67 -9.19 8.01
N SER A 153 2.69 -7.95 7.49
CA SER A 153 1.58 -7.39 6.71
C SER A 153 2.08 -6.71 5.44
N VAL A 154 1.49 -7.07 4.31
CA VAL A 154 1.73 -6.41 3.01
C VAL A 154 0.44 -5.72 2.57
N VAL A 155 0.53 -4.45 2.18
CA VAL A 155 -0.58 -3.65 1.67
C VAL A 155 -0.23 -3.15 0.28
N HIS A 156 -1.04 -3.48 -0.72
CA HIS A 156 -0.90 -2.90 -2.07
C HIS A 156 -1.80 -1.68 -2.20
N VAL A 157 -1.25 -0.53 -2.57
CA VAL A 157 -2.04 0.62 -2.97
C VAL A 157 -2.49 0.41 -4.43
N ALA A 158 -3.70 -0.11 -4.56
CA ALA A 158 -4.35 -0.34 -5.84
C ALA A 158 -5.03 0.96 -6.35
N SER A 159 -6.26 0.90 -6.78
CA SER A 159 -7.12 2.02 -7.17
C SER A 159 -8.55 1.52 -7.37
N ILE A 160 -9.53 2.39 -7.21
CA ILE A 160 -10.89 2.08 -7.69
C ILE A 160 -10.93 1.80 -9.19
N GLU A 161 -9.97 2.33 -9.96
CA GLU A 161 -9.83 2.04 -11.39
C GLU A 161 -9.46 0.57 -11.66
N GLY A 162 -8.92 -0.17 -10.70
CA GLY A 162 -8.78 -1.62 -10.80
C GLY A 162 -10.11 -2.39 -10.82
N ARG A 163 -11.23 -1.73 -10.54
CA ARG A 163 -12.59 -2.26 -10.59
C ARG A 163 -13.43 -1.61 -11.67
N HIS A 164 -13.25 -0.30 -11.91
CA HIS A 164 -13.96 0.53 -12.86
C HIS A 164 -12.96 1.33 -13.69
N PRO A 165 -12.63 0.90 -14.91
CA PRO A 165 -11.67 1.62 -15.75
C PRO A 165 -12.23 2.97 -16.14
N THR A 166 -11.34 3.96 -16.28
CA THR A 166 -11.65 5.26 -16.85
C THR A 166 -11.00 5.41 -18.23
N ASP A 167 -11.52 6.34 -19.03
CA ASP A 167 -10.89 6.69 -20.30
C ASP A 167 -9.42 7.08 -20.08
N PHE A 168 -8.56 6.76 -21.03
CA PHE A 168 -7.12 7.06 -21.06
C PHE A 168 -6.23 6.32 -20.04
N HIS A 169 -6.79 5.52 -19.14
CA HIS A 169 -6.06 4.77 -18.12
C HIS A 169 -6.15 3.25 -18.26
N GLY A 170 -6.45 2.71 -19.44
CA GLY A 170 -6.70 1.29 -19.61
C GLY A 170 -5.56 0.37 -19.14
N HIS A 171 -4.29 0.74 -19.38
CA HIS A 171 -3.11 0.01 -18.88
C HIS A 171 -2.96 0.12 -17.36
N TYR A 172 -3.19 1.32 -16.81
CA TYR A 172 -3.17 1.56 -15.37
C TYR A 172 -4.27 0.75 -14.65
N ALA A 173 -5.50 0.82 -15.15
CA ALA A 173 -6.63 0.04 -14.63
C ALA A 173 -6.33 -1.47 -14.66
N THR A 174 -5.72 -1.96 -15.74
CA THR A 174 -5.31 -3.36 -15.87
C THR A 174 -4.24 -3.73 -14.83
N ALA A 175 -3.21 -2.91 -14.65
CA ALA A 175 -2.19 -3.14 -13.64
C ALA A 175 -2.79 -3.14 -12.22
N LYS A 176 -3.68 -2.18 -11.92
CA LYS A 176 -4.34 -2.09 -10.60
C LYS A 176 -5.33 -3.23 -10.36
N ALA A 177 -6.05 -3.70 -11.38
CA ALA A 177 -6.83 -4.95 -11.29
C ALA A 177 -5.94 -6.17 -11.02
N GLY A 178 -4.77 -6.22 -11.67
CA GLY A 178 -3.73 -7.20 -11.41
C GLY A 178 -3.28 -7.20 -9.93
N LEU A 179 -3.11 -6.03 -9.31
CA LEU A 179 -2.75 -5.92 -7.89
C LEU A 179 -3.84 -6.48 -6.96
N LEU A 180 -5.12 -6.27 -7.27
CA LEU A 180 -6.22 -6.83 -6.48
C LEU A 180 -6.17 -8.37 -6.49
N MET A 181 -5.92 -8.96 -7.65
CA MET A 181 -5.77 -10.41 -7.76
C MET A 181 -4.46 -10.91 -7.16
N HIS A 182 -3.35 -10.15 -7.33
CA HIS A 182 -2.06 -10.46 -6.71
C HIS A 182 -2.16 -10.52 -5.17
N ALA A 183 -2.87 -9.58 -4.54
CA ALA A 183 -3.09 -9.60 -3.09
C ALA A 183 -3.77 -10.90 -2.64
N ARG A 184 -4.79 -11.36 -3.35
CA ARG A 184 -5.50 -12.63 -3.05
C ARG A 184 -4.60 -13.85 -3.23
N ALA A 185 -3.85 -13.90 -4.33
CA ALA A 185 -2.95 -15.01 -4.60
C ALA A 185 -1.81 -15.08 -3.56
N ALA A 186 -1.23 -13.93 -3.23
CA ALA A 186 -0.17 -13.82 -2.23
C ALA A 186 -0.68 -14.14 -0.81
N ALA A 187 -1.90 -13.71 -0.46
CA ALA A 187 -2.56 -14.07 0.80
C ALA A 187 -2.68 -15.60 0.97
N GLY A 188 -3.12 -16.29 -0.09
CA GLY A 188 -3.19 -17.75 -0.09
C GLY A 188 -1.82 -18.42 0.02
N ALA A 189 -0.80 -17.86 -0.65
CA ALA A 189 0.54 -18.43 -0.68
C ALA A 189 1.32 -18.23 0.64
N TYR A 190 1.16 -17.08 1.29
CA TYR A 190 1.96 -16.69 2.45
C TYR A 190 1.21 -16.81 3.79
N GLY A 191 -0.09 -17.05 3.79
CA GLY A 191 -0.92 -17.09 4.99
C GLY A 191 -0.46 -18.11 6.03
N SER A 192 0.01 -19.30 5.61
CA SER A 192 0.57 -20.32 6.51
C SER A 192 1.85 -19.88 7.24
N HIS A 193 2.46 -18.79 6.82
CA HIS A 193 3.63 -18.17 7.46
C HIS A 193 3.25 -16.94 8.32
N GLY A 194 1.96 -16.72 8.58
CA GLY A 194 1.47 -15.56 9.34
C GLY A 194 1.60 -14.22 8.58
N ILE A 195 1.83 -14.25 7.26
CA ILE A 195 1.94 -13.05 6.44
C ILE A 195 0.59 -12.76 5.79
N ARG A 196 0.02 -11.61 6.12
CA ARG A 196 -1.21 -11.10 5.52
C ARG A 196 -0.90 -10.22 4.31
N VAL A 197 -1.68 -10.36 3.25
CA VAL A 197 -1.55 -9.51 2.06
C VAL A 197 -2.92 -8.97 1.70
N ASN A 198 -3.06 -7.64 1.69
CA ASN A 198 -4.31 -6.93 1.38
C ASN A 198 -4.06 -5.82 0.38
N SER A 199 -5.12 -5.20 -0.11
CA SER A 199 -5.06 -3.99 -0.92
C SER A 199 -5.90 -2.86 -0.32
N VAL A 200 -5.52 -1.63 -0.66
CA VAL A 200 -6.30 -0.42 -0.46
C VAL A 200 -6.56 0.16 -1.84
N SER A 201 -7.81 0.48 -2.14
CA SER A 201 -8.22 1.07 -3.42
C SER A 201 -8.70 2.52 -3.21
N PRO A 202 -7.80 3.51 -3.35
CA PRO A 202 -8.16 4.91 -3.26
C PRO A 202 -9.04 5.37 -4.43
N GLY A 203 -9.90 6.37 -4.17
CA GLY A 203 -10.47 7.25 -5.18
C GLY A 203 -9.51 8.38 -5.55
N LEU A 204 -10.04 9.55 -5.94
CA LEU A 204 -9.21 10.72 -6.18
C LEU A 204 -8.71 11.30 -4.85
N ILE A 205 -7.39 11.34 -4.74
CA ILE A 205 -6.68 11.88 -3.57
C ILE A 205 -6.11 13.25 -3.94
N ASP A 206 -6.37 14.22 -3.07
CA ASP A 206 -5.94 15.59 -3.26
C ASP A 206 -4.40 15.72 -3.21
N ARG A 207 -3.90 16.68 -3.97
CA ARG A 207 -2.50 17.09 -3.98
C ARG A 207 -2.39 18.60 -4.18
N PRO A 208 -1.30 19.23 -3.74
CA PRO A 208 -1.08 20.64 -4.03
C PRO A 208 -1.22 20.96 -5.52
N GLY A 209 -2.03 21.96 -5.83
CA GLY A 209 -2.28 22.43 -7.19
C GLY A 209 -3.29 21.59 -7.99
N LEU A 210 -3.87 20.52 -7.46
CA LEU A 210 -4.80 19.67 -8.23
C LEU A 210 -6.02 20.44 -8.75
N ALA A 211 -6.62 21.29 -7.91
CA ALA A 211 -7.77 22.09 -8.30
C ALA A 211 -7.44 23.14 -9.36
N ASP A 212 -6.21 23.66 -9.36
CA ASP A 212 -5.73 24.60 -10.38
C ASP A 212 -5.42 23.89 -11.70
N ASP A 213 -4.81 22.68 -11.62
CA ASP A 213 -4.43 21.86 -12.78
C ASP A 213 -5.66 21.26 -13.47
N TRP A 214 -6.71 20.92 -12.71
CA TRP A 214 -7.88 20.18 -13.21
C TRP A 214 -9.17 20.54 -12.46
N PRO A 215 -9.64 21.83 -12.54
CA PRO A 215 -10.78 22.33 -11.77
C PRO A 215 -12.07 21.55 -12.04
N GLU A 216 -12.39 21.31 -13.32
CA GLU A 216 -13.63 20.59 -13.71
C GLU A 216 -13.65 19.14 -13.19
N GLY A 217 -12.48 18.50 -13.11
CA GLY A 217 -12.36 17.14 -12.57
C GLY A 217 -12.58 17.12 -11.07
N THR A 218 -11.96 18.04 -10.34
CA THR A 218 -12.15 18.16 -8.88
C THR A 218 -13.60 18.46 -8.51
N ASP A 219 -14.28 19.35 -9.24
CA ASP A 219 -15.69 19.65 -9.04
C ASP A 219 -16.58 18.41 -9.28
N ARG A 220 -16.30 17.66 -10.35
CA ARG A 220 -17.02 16.40 -10.62
C ARG A 220 -16.82 15.36 -9.52
N TRP A 221 -15.60 15.25 -9.00
CA TRP A 221 -15.31 14.31 -7.90
C TRP A 221 -15.98 14.74 -6.59
N HIS A 222 -15.99 16.04 -6.26
CA HIS A 222 -16.74 16.57 -5.11
C HIS A 222 -18.23 16.22 -5.19
N ALA A 223 -18.81 16.36 -6.39
CA ALA A 223 -20.23 16.04 -6.62
C ALA A 223 -20.50 14.52 -6.60
N ALA A 224 -19.56 13.71 -7.08
CA ALA A 224 -19.69 12.26 -7.15
C ALA A 224 -19.50 11.59 -5.78
N ALA A 225 -18.56 12.07 -4.97
CA ALA A 225 -18.26 11.49 -3.66
C ALA A 225 -19.38 11.77 -2.65
N PRO A 226 -20.07 10.77 -2.10
CA PRO A 226 -21.06 10.96 -1.05
C PRO A 226 -20.57 11.74 0.17
N LEU A 227 -19.28 11.61 0.53
CA LEU A 227 -18.69 12.38 1.62
C LEU A 227 -18.35 13.84 1.25
N GLY A 228 -18.59 14.29 0.01
CA GLY A 228 -18.51 15.67 -0.44
C GLY A 228 -17.11 16.29 -0.45
N ARG A 229 -16.04 15.47 -0.45
CA ARG A 229 -14.67 15.93 -0.53
C ARG A 229 -13.77 14.93 -1.28
N LEU A 230 -12.64 15.39 -1.74
CA LEU A 230 -11.55 14.52 -2.17
C LEU A 230 -10.95 13.79 -0.95
N GLY A 231 -10.33 12.64 -1.20
CA GLY A 231 -9.52 11.98 -0.18
C GLY A 231 -8.23 12.76 0.07
N THR A 232 -7.65 12.60 1.24
CA THR A 232 -6.29 13.09 1.55
C THR A 232 -5.31 11.91 1.54
N PRO A 233 -4.00 12.14 1.36
CA PRO A 233 -3.00 11.11 1.53
C PRO A 233 -3.11 10.36 2.87
N GLU A 234 -3.51 11.07 3.93
CA GLU A 234 -3.71 10.53 5.27
C GLU A 234 -4.92 9.58 5.37
N ASP A 235 -5.99 9.81 4.61
CA ASP A 235 -7.13 8.87 4.56
C ASP A 235 -6.68 7.47 4.08
N VAL A 236 -5.75 7.44 3.11
CA VAL A 236 -5.14 6.18 2.62
C VAL A 236 -4.16 5.63 3.66
N GLY A 237 -3.40 6.51 4.32
CA GLY A 237 -2.48 6.16 5.39
C GLY A 237 -3.18 5.49 6.56
N ASP A 238 -4.34 5.98 6.99
CA ASP A 238 -5.14 5.40 8.09
C ASP A 238 -5.62 3.99 7.75
N ALA A 239 -6.04 3.75 6.50
CA ALA A 239 -6.37 2.41 6.02
C ALA A 239 -5.14 1.47 6.06
N CYS A 240 -3.96 1.98 5.70
CA CYS A 240 -2.72 1.21 5.78
C CYS A 240 -2.32 0.90 7.23
N VAL A 241 -2.45 1.86 8.16
CA VAL A 241 -2.23 1.62 9.61
C VAL A 241 -3.14 0.50 10.11
N PHE A 242 -4.45 0.57 9.81
CA PHE A 242 -5.39 -0.48 10.18
C PHE A 242 -4.96 -1.86 9.63
N LEU A 243 -4.66 -1.97 8.34
CA LEU A 243 -4.28 -3.24 7.72
C LEU A 243 -2.92 -3.76 8.19
N CYS A 244 -2.01 -2.89 8.63
CA CYS A 244 -0.73 -3.28 9.22
C CYS A 244 -0.85 -3.66 10.70
N SER A 245 -1.90 -3.24 11.39
CA SER A 245 -2.10 -3.45 12.83
C SER A 245 -2.70 -4.81 13.18
N ASP A 246 -2.76 -5.13 14.47
CA ASP A 246 -3.38 -6.36 14.98
C ASP A 246 -4.90 -6.33 14.94
N LEU A 247 -5.52 -5.15 14.72
CA LEU A 247 -6.95 -5.08 14.43
C LEU A 247 -7.32 -5.84 13.15
N ALA A 248 -6.38 -5.95 12.21
CA ALA A 248 -6.55 -6.69 10.96
C ALA A 248 -5.98 -8.13 10.99
N ARG A 249 -5.68 -8.70 12.17
CA ARG A 249 -5.02 -10.02 12.30
C ARG A 249 -5.74 -11.18 11.61
N TRP A 250 -7.04 -11.04 11.35
CA TRP A 250 -7.88 -12.05 10.65
C TRP A 250 -8.31 -11.59 9.26
N ILE A 251 -7.64 -10.54 8.69
CA ILE A 251 -7.96 -9.97 7.38
C ILE A 251 -6.78 -10.20 6.45
N THR A 252 -6.99 -11.03 5.41
CA THR A 252 -6.01 -11.25 4.34
C THR A 252 -6.73 -11.51 3.01
N GLY A 253 -6.16 -11.09 1.89
CA GLY A 253 -6.77 -11.17 0.56
C GLY A 253 -7.93 -10.18 0.34
N ALA A 254 -8.14 -9.25 1.26
CA ALA A 254 -9.19 -8.22 1.16
C ALA A 254 -8.73 -7.01 0.36
N ASP A 255 -9.70 -6.26 -0.17
CA ASP A 255 -9.51 -4.95 -0.76
C ASP A 255 -10.39 -3.92 -0.03
N LEU A 256 -9.76 -2.95 0.62
CA LEU A 256 -10.40 -1.85 1.33
C LEU A 256 -10.52 -0.63 0.41
N VAL A 257 -11.74 -0.31 -0.01
CA VAL A 257 -12.02 0.87 -0.84
C VAL A 257 -12.01 2.13 0.03
N VAL A 258 -11.24 3.15 -0.40
CA VAL A 258 -11.09 4.45 0.28
C VAL A 258 -11.34 5.56 -0.74
N ASP A 259 -12.61 5.78 -1.09
CA ASP A 259 -13.02 6.63 -2.22
C ASP A 259 -14.12 7.66 -1.87
N GLY A 260 -14.43 7.85 -0.60
CA GLY A 260 -15.53 8.72 -0.17
C GLY A 260 -16.90 8.26 -0.64
N GLY A 261 -17.02 6.99 -1.08
CA GLY A 261 -18.26 6.35 -1.52
C GLY A 261 -18.55 6.50 -3.02
N VAL A 262 -17.59 6.93 -3.84
CA VAL A 262 -17.79 7.13 -5.30
C VAL A 262 -18.31 5.87 -5.98
N LEU A 263 -17.75 4.71 -5.67
CA LEU A 263 -18.17 3.43 -6.26
C LEU A 263 -19.59 2.97 -5.85
N THR A 264 -20.23 3.61 -4.90
CA THR A 264 -21.61 3.27 -4.49
C THR A 264 -22.67 3.87 -5.40
N ARG A 265 -22.29 4.79 -6.28
CA ARG A 265 -23.21 5.47 -7.21
C ARG A 265 -23.02 4.96 -8.64
N PRO A 266 -24.11 4.81 -9.40
CA PRO A 266 -24.03 4.57 -10.84
C PRO A 266 -23.30 5.74 -11.53
N THR A 267 -22.45 5.42 -12.48
CA THR A 267 -21.71 6.41 -13.28
C THR A 267 -22.35 6.65 -14.66
N TRP A 268 -23.50 6.00 -14.95
CA TRP A 268 -24.32 6.14 -16.16
C TRP A 268 -25.49 7.04 -15.93
#